data_52fe3d4a3506b404d14eba3d6ae1f523
#
_entry.id   52fe3d4a3506b404d14eba3d6ae1f523
#
_cell.length_a   1.000
_cell.length_b   1.000
_cell.length_c   1.000
_cell.angle_alpha   90.00
_cell.angle_beta   90.00
_cell.angle_gamma   90.00
#
_symmetry.space_group_name_H-M   'P 1'
#
loop_
_entity.id
_entity.type
_entity.pdbx_description
1 polymer ?
#
loop_
_entity_poly.entity_id
_entity_poly.type
_entity_poly.pdbx_seq_one_letter_code
_entity_poly.pdbx_strand_id
1 'polypeptide(L)'
;EDKATEKQVEAVTKNEAKPAEKASEGQEKTEVKPSSTEEKAEAKPATEARAEKKAEDKPFSISSNTIINVPQTWEKGYKGEGTVVAVIDSGLDVYHEVLRISDPTKGKFKNQTELEAAKKAAGIDYGKWYNDKVVFAYDYMDGDDNIKEKDHDSHGMHVTGIATGNPDKKAGDGNYVYGVAPEAQVMFMRV
;
A
#
# COMPACT_ATOMS: atom_id res chain seq x y z
N GLU A 1 12.57 -10.96 54.50
CA GLU A 1 12.55 -12.22 53.72
C GLU A 1 11.78 -11.94 52.41
N ASP A 2 12.34 -11.66 51.23
CA ASP A 2 13.53 -12.24 50.63
C ASP A 2 14.19 -11.24 49.67
N LYS A 3 15.50 -11.11 49.83
CA LYS A 3 16.41 -10.52 48.84
C LYS A 3 16.72 -11.57 47.80
N ALA A 4 16.19 -11.51 46.62
CA ALA A 4 16.72 -12.19 45.43
C ALA A 4 15.94 -11.82 44.15
N THR A 5 16.14 -10.61 43.58
CA THR A 5 15.92 -10.34 42.14
C THR A 5 16.55 -8.99 41.75
N GLU A 6 17.79 -8.79 42.19
CA GLU A 6 18.58 -7.64 41.71
C GLU A 6 19.93 -8.18 41.21
N LYS A 7 19.91 -8.84 40.05
CA LYS A 7 21.13 -9.19 39.29
C LYS A 7 20.74 -9.86 37.98
N GLN A 8 20.29 -9.10 36.99
CA GLN A 8 20.34 -9.46 35.55
C GLN A 8 19.92 -8.34 34.65
N VAL A 9 20.44 -7.13 34.83
CA VAL A 9 20.37 -6.05 33.82
C VAL A 9 21.71 -5.30 33.80
N GLU A 10 22.76 -6.02 33.42
CA GLU A 10 24.04 -5.35 33.11
C GLU A 10 24.87 -6.31 32.24
N ALA A 11 24.60 -6.29 30.95
CA ALA A 11 25.52 -6.71 29.88
C ALA A 11 24.86 -6.70 28.50
N VAL A 12 24.54 -5.56 27.92
CA VAL A 12 24.54 -5.35 26.45
C VAL A 12 24.68 -3.85 26.17
N THR A 13 25.86 -3.32 26.38
CA THR A 13 26.29 -2.08 25.73
C THR A 13 27.77 -2.17 25.50
N LYS A 14 28.14 -2.52 24.28
CA LYS A 14 29.36 -2.12 23.58
C LYS A 14 29.48 -2.90 22.27
N ASN A 15 29.05 -2.30 21.20
CA ASN A 15 29.66 -2.56 19.89
C ASN A 15 29.72 -1.24 19.14
N GLU A 16 30.85 -0.56 19.27
CA GLU A 16 31.24 0.59 18.49
C GLU A 16 31.59 0.13 17.07
N ALA A 17 30.85 0.61 16.09
CA ALA A 17 31.20 0.47 14.67
C ALA A 17 32.04 1.66 14.23
N LYS A 18 33.24 1.37 13.79
CA LYS A 18 34.26 2.24 13.23
C LYS A 18 33.88 2.63 11.79
N PRO A 19 34.06 3.88 11.33
CA PRO A 19 33.77 4.27 9.96
C PRO A 19 34.87 3.84 8.98
N ALA A 20 34.47 3.34 7.82
CA ALA A 20 35.37 3.03 6.72
C ALA A 20 35.49 4.23 5.77
N GLU A 21 36.74 4.51 5.44
CA GLU A 21 37.28 5.60 4.66
C GLU A 21 36.99 5.51 3.15
N LYS A 22 36.94 6.67 2.50
CA LYS A 22 36.84 6.91 1.06
C LYS A 22 37.97 6.28 0.26
N ALA A 23 37.67 5.74 -0.91
CA ALA A 23 38.60 5.70 -2.03
C ALA A 23 37.87 6.20 -3.30
N SER A 24 38.46 7.23 -3.89
CA SER A 24 38.15 7.87 -5.16
C SER A 24 38.89 7.22 -6.31
N GLU A 25 38.50 7.60 -7.54
CA GLU A 25 39.15 7.46 -8.86
C GLU A 25 38.74 6.22 -9.68
N GLY A 26 38.21 6.50 -10.85
CA GLY A 26 38.71 6.50 -12.15
C GLY A 26 37.67 6.62 -13.25
N GLN A 27 37.72 7.70 -13.97
CA GLN A 27 36.98 7.92 -15.22
C GLN A 27 37.60 7.05 -16.34
N GLU A 28 36.73 6.44 -17.16
CA GLU A 28 37.09 6.17 -18.55
C GLU A 28 35.89 6.35 -19.47
N LYS A 29 35.97 7.37 -20.31
CA LYS A 29 35.08 7.63 -21.44
C LYS A 29 35.49 6.74 -22.59
N THR A 30 34.55 6.00 -23.17
CA THR A 30 34.69 5.50 -24.53
C THR A 30 33.48 5.94 -25.35
N GLU A 31 33.77 6.86 -26.23
CA GLU A 31 32.97 7.35 -27.34
C GLU A 31 32.93 6.28 -28.44
N VAL A 32 31.79 5.85 -28.91
CA VAL A 32 31.66 5.07 -30.15
C VAL A 32 30.63 5.75 -31.03
N LYS A 33 31.11 6.23 -32.16
CA LYS A 33 30.43 6.93 -33.25
C LYS A 33 29.63 5.93 -34.13
N PRO A 34 28.49 6.33 -34.72
CA PRO A 34 27.64 5.43 -35.50
C PRO A 34 28.14 5.22 -36.93
N SER A 35 28.09 4.00 -37.41
CA SER A 35 28.26 3.64 -38.81
C SER A 35 26.86 3.46 -39.48
N SER A 36 26.66 4.28 -40.50
CA SER A 36 25.54 4.21 -41.43
C SER A 36 25.73 3.06 -42.42
N THR A 37 24.70 2.25 -42.62
CA THR A 37 24.52 1.55 -43.90
C THR A 37 23.02 1.44 -44.17
N GLU A 38 22.60 2.16 -45.22
CA GLU A 38 21.29 2.05 -45.83
C GLU A 38 21.17 0.73 -46.60
N GLU A 39 20.15 -0.04 -46.34
CA GLU A 39 19.68 -1.05 -47.28
C GLU A 39 18.17 -0.91 -47.49
N LYS A 40 17.84 -0.60 -48.74
CA LYS A 40 16.54 -0.32 -49.27
C LYS A 40 15.87 -1.64 -49.67
N ALA A 41 14.79 -2.01 -48.98
CA ALA A 41 13.93 -3.09 -49.42
C ALA A 41 12.49 -2.59 -49.54
N GLU A 42 11.93 -2.78 -50.74
CA GLU A 42 10.61 -2.38 -51.19
C GLU A 42 9.49 -3.08 -50.38
N ALA A 43 8.55 -2.29 -49.92
CA ALA A 43 7.32 -2.77 -49.29
C ALA A 43 6.22 -2.99 -50.32
N LYS A 44 5.62 -4.18 -50.33
CA LYS A 44 4.28 -4.38 -50.92
C LYS A 44 3.21 -4.11 -49.85
N PRO A 45 2.09 -3.49 -50.22
CA PRO A 45 1.02 -3.20 -49.27
C PRO A 45 0.12 -4.41 -49.09
N ALA A 46 0.12 -4.97 -47.90
CA ALA A 46 -0.94 -5.86 -47.42
C ALA A 46 -1.94 -5.06 -46.62
N THR A 47 -3.03 -4.69 -47.23
CA THR A 47 -4.20 -4.09 -46.61
C THR A 47 -4.92 -5.21 -45.85
N GLU A 48 -4.61 -5.37 -44.59
CA GLU A 48 -5.48 -6.09 -43.66
C GLU A 48 -6.12 -5.04 -42.75
N ALA A 49 -7.43 -4.87 -42.92
CA ALA A 49 -8.27 -4.11 -42.03
C ALA A 49 -8.27 -4.77 -40.64
N ARG A 50 -7.33 -4.35 -39.80
CA ARG A 50 -7.38 -4.64 -38.37
C ARG A 50 -8.51 -3.78 -37.79
N ALA A 51 -9.66 -4.41 -37.58
CA ALA A 51 -10.73 -3.82 -36.78
C ALA A 51 -10.12 -3.40 -35.44
N GLU A 52 -9.96 -2.12 -35.24
CA GLU A 52 -9.61 -1.54 -33.94
C GLU A 52 -10.74 -1.88 -32.98
N LYS A 53 -10.55 -2.97 -32.25
CA LYS A 53 -11.33 -3.24 -31.06
C LYS A 53 -10.95 -2.14 -30.09
N LYS A 54 -11.84 -1.13 -29.95
CA LYS A 54 -11.74 -0.09 -28.96
C LYS A 54 -11.46 -0.79 -27.64
N ALA A 55 -10.24 -0.70 -27.14
CA ALA A 55 -9.90 -1.18 -25.81
C ALA A 55 -10.80 -0.40 -24.86
N GLU A 56 -11.76 -1.09 -24.24
CA GLU A 56 -12.48 -0.50 -23.11
C GLU A 56 -11.40 -0.08 -22.10
N ASP A 57 -11.37 1.19 -21.75
CA ASP A 57 -10.51 1.73 -20.70
C ASP A 57 -10.89 1.07 -19.37
N LYS A 58 -10.36 -0.13 -19.14
CA LYS A 58 -10.48 -0.81 -17.85
C LYS A 58 -9.37 -0.28 -16.95
N PRO A 59 -9.69 0.21 -15.75
CA PRO A 59 -8.68 0.65 -14.80
C PRO A 59 -7.58 -0.41 -14.61
N PHE A 60 -6.33 0.03 -14.54
CA PHE A 60 -5.16 -0.88 -14.45
C PHE A 60 -5.29 -1.90 -13.31
N SER A 61 -5.88 -1.52 -12.17
CA SER A 61 -6.09 -2.43 -11.04
C SER A 61 -7.08 -3.56 -11.35
N ILE A 62 -8.09 -3.33 -12.19
CA ILE A 62 -9.03 -4.39 -12.62
C ILE A 62 -8.29 -5.43 -13.46
N SER A 63 -7.41 -4.99 -14.37
CA SER A 63 -6.62 -5.90 -15.19
C SER A 63 -5.68 -6.76 -14.34
N SER A 64 -4.97 -6.17 -13.38
CA SER A 64 -4.09 -6.89 -12.46
C SER A 64 -4.84 -7.90 -11.61
N ASN A 65 -5.99 -7.51 -11.04
CA ASN A 65 -6.84 -8.39 -10.25
C ASN A 65 -7.39 -9.57 -11.09
N THR A 66 -7.68 -9.34 -12.38
CA THR A 66 -8.13 -10.39 -13.30
C THR A 66 -7.05 -11.44 -13.54
N ILE A 67 -5.79 -11.01 -13.73
CA ILE A 67 -4.64 -11.92 -13.94
C ILE A 67 -4.48 -12.90 -12.78
N ILE A 68 -4.70 -12.46 -11.56
CA ILE A 68 -4.56 -13.29 -10.34
C ILE A 68 -5.88 -13.87 -9.85
N ASN A 69 -6.94 -13.86 -10.68
CA ASN A 69 -8.27 -14.43 -10.41
C ASN A 69 -9.01 -13.85 -9.18
N VAL A 70 -8.76 -12.59 -8.82
CA VAL A 70 -9.46 -11.92 -7.73
C VAL A 70 -10.97 -11.80 -7.98
N PRO A 71 -11.47 -11.44 -9.20
CA PRO A 71 -12.91 -11.38 -9.46
C PRO A 71 -13.64 -12.68 -9.15
N GLN A 72 -13.06 -13.84 -9.47
CA GLN A 72 -13.64 -15.14 -9.16
C GLN A 72 -13.72 -15.41 -7.64
N THR A 73 -12.82 -14.82 -6.86
CA THR A 73 -12.85 -14.88 -5.41
C THR A 73 -14.00 -14.02 -4.86
N TRP A 74 -14.21 -12.83 -5.45
CA TRP A 74 -15.33 -11.96 -5.08
C TRP A 74 -16.70 -12.54 -5.43
N GLU A 75 -16.82 -13.25 -6.57
CA GLU A 75 -18.04 -13.97 -6.96
C GLU A 75 -18.44 -15.05 -5.94
N LYS A 76 -17.44 -15.64 -5.28
CA LYS A 76 -17.67 -16.59 -4.17
C LYS A 76 -17.99 -15.93 -2.84
N GLY A 77 -18.05 -14.59 -2.78
CA GLY A 77 -18.38 -13.82 -1.59
C GLY A 77 -17.19 -13.44 -0.72
N TYR A 78 -15.96 -13.73 -1.13
CA TYR A 78 -14.76 -13.40 -0.35
C TYR A 78 -14.18 -12.04 -0.78
N LYS A 79 -14.49 -10.98 -0.05
CA LYS A 79 -14.04 -9.61 -0.32
C LYS A 79 -13.26 -8.99 0.83
N GLY A 80 -12.99 -9.77 1.90
CA GLY A 80 -12.25 -9.33 3.07
C GLY A 80 -13.10 -8.89 4.24
N GLU A 81 -14.41 -9.15 4.23
CA GLU A 81 -15.30 -8.85 5.36
C GLU A 81 -14.78 -9.49 6.65
N GLY A 82 -14.82 -8.74 7.75
CA GLY A 82 -14.38 -9.20 9.07
C GLY A 82 -12.87 -9.32 9.23
N THR A 83 -12.08 -8.91 8.23
CA THR A 83 -10.61 -8.88 8.32
C THR A 83 -10.07 -7.46 8.46
N VAL A 84 -8.85 -7.33 8.95
CA VAL A 84 -8.09 -6.08 9.02
C VAL A 84 -6.76 -6.29 8.34
N VAL A 85 -6.43 -5.42 7.40
CA VAL A 85 -5.11 -5.37 6.75
C VAL A 85 -4.25 -4.33 7.45
N ALA A 86 -3.10 -4.73 7.94
CA ALA A 86 -2.10 -3.83 8.50
C ALA A 86 -1.17 -3.33 7.39
N VAL A 87 -1.03 -2.02 7.26
CA VAL A 87 -0.12 -1.36 6.31
C VAL A 87 0.87 -0.53 7.11
N ILE A 88 2.17 -0.73 6.85
CA ILE A 88 3.27 0.02 7.46
C ILE A 88 3.97 0.74 6.30
N ASP A 89 3.80 2.07 6.22
CA ASP A 89 4.23 2.82 5.04
C ASP A 89 4.36 4.33 5.33
N SER A 90 4.64 5.14 4.30
CA SER A 90 4.99 6.56 4.37
C SER A 90 3.87 7.50 4.82
N GLY A 91 2.60 7.15 4.57
CA GLY A 91 1.45 7.99 4.93
C GLY A 91 0.17 7.60 4.22
N LEU A 92 -0.97 8.14 4.69
CA LEU A 92 -2.30 7.82 4.18
C LEU A 92 -3.24 9.03 4.25
N ASP A 93 -3.97 9.30 3.17
CA ASP A 93 -5.19 10.12 3.22
C ASP A 93 -6.37 9.26 3.64
N VAL A 94 -6.66 9.22 4.93
CA VAL A 94 -7.73 8.38 5.52
C VAL A 94 -9.14 8.70 5.04
N TYR A 95 -9.34 9.86 4.42
CA TYR A 95 -10.63 10.31 3.92
C TYR A 95 -10.76 10.19 2.40
N HIS A 96 -9.75 9.62 1.74
CA HIS A 96 -9.81 9.40 0.29
C HIS A 96 -11.01 8.52 -0.07
N GLU A 97 -11.70 8.85 -1.16
CA GLU A 97 -12.96 8.23 -1.58
C GLU A 97 -12.90 6.70 -1.75
N VAL A 98 -11.74 6.14 -2.07
CA VAL A 98 -11.57 4.68 -2.21
C VAL A 98 -11.42 3.96 -0.86
N LEU A 99 -11.19 4.70 0.24
CA LEU A 99 -11.04 4.12 1.58
C LEU A 99 -12.39 4.06 2.30
N ARG A 100 -13.23 3.14 1.86
CA ARG A 100 -14.56 2.91 2.40
C ARG A 100 -14.88 1.42 2.51
N ILE A 101 -15.88 1.10 3.30
CA ILE A 101 -16.47 -0.23 3.44
C ILE A 101 -17.95 -0.13 3.11
N SER A 102 -18.49 -1.12 2.40
CA SER A 102 -19.88 -1.08 1.94
C SER A 102 -20.87 -1.36 3.07
N ASP A 103 -20.50 -2.26 3.98
CA ASP A 103 -21.32 -2.65 5.12
C ASP A 103 -20.45 -2.69 6.40
N PRO A 104 -20.43 -1.61 7.20
CA PRO A 104 -19.66 -1.54 8.44
C PRO A 104 -20.02 -2.62 9.45
N THR A 105 -21.25 -3.17 9.38
CA THR A 105 -21.67 -4.23 10.31
C THR A 105 -20.91 -5.54 10.11
N LYS A 106 -20.29 -5.73 8.94
CA LYS A 106 -19.46 -6.88 8.61
C LYS A 106 -17.97 -6.67 8.91
N GLY A 107 -17.56 -5.48 9.29
CA GLY A 107 -16.18 -5.19 9.68
C GLY A 107 -15.73 -6.02 10.89
N LYS A 108 -14.45 -6.16 11.14
CA LYS A 108 -13.89 -6.76 12.35
C LYS A 108 -14.22 -5.91 13.58
N PHE A 109 -14.04 -4.60 13.47
CA PHE A 109 -14.42 -3.60 14.46
C PHE A 109 -15.66 -2.87 13.95
N LYS A 110 -16.76 -2.89 14.71
CA LYS A 110 -18.03 -2.27 14.31
C LYS A 110 -18.08 -0.78 14.64
N ASN A 111 -17.26 -0.35 15.59
CA ASN A 111 -17.22 1.01 16.10
C ASN A 111 -15.94 1.27 16.90
N GLN A 112 -15.72 2.54 17.22
CA GLN A 112 -14.59 2.98 18.00
C GLN A 112 -14.50 2.31 19.38
N THR A 113 -15.62 2.01 20.03
CA THR A 113 -15.62 1.39 21.36
C THR A 113 -15.00 0.00 21.34
N GLU A 114 -15.27 -0.79 20.30
CA GLU A 114 -14.66 -2.12 20.13
C GLU A 114 -13.15 -2.03 19.89
N LEU A 115 -12.70 -1.03 19.10
CA LEU A 115 -11.27 -0.77 18.92
C LEU A 115 -10.59 -0.41 20.25
N GLU A 116 -11.17 0.54 21.00
CA GLU A 116 -10.60 0.97 22.28
C GLU A 116 -10.52 -0.15 23.31
N ALA A 117 -11.52 -1.05 23.32
CA ALA A 117 -11.48 -2.25 24.16
C ALA A 117 -10.32 -3.19 23.75
N ALA A 118 -10.11 -3.37 22.45
CA ALA A 118 -9.01 -4.19 21.94
C ALA A 118 -7.64 -3.56 22.24
N LYS A 119 -7.48 -2.24 22.04
CA LYS A 119 -6.28 -1.49 22.39
C LYS A 119 -5.94 -1.65 23.86
N LYS A 120 -6.93 -1.46 24.74
CA LYS A 120 -6.76 -1.62 26.19
C LYS A 120 -6.31 -3.05 26.55
N ALA A 121 -6.91 -4.06 25.93
CA ALA A 121 -6.54 -5.45 26.16
C ALA A 121 -5.10 -5.77 25.70
N ALA A 122 -4.62 -5.07 24.66
CA ALA A 122 -3.27 -5.18 24.13
C ALA A 122 -2.24 -4.26 24.81
N GLY A 123 -2.65 -3.42 25.77
CA GLY A 123 -1.77 -2.44 26.42
C GLY A 123 -1.36 -1.28 25.51
N ILE A 124 -2.18 -0.93 24.50
CA ILE A 124 -1.93 0.14 23.55
C ILE A 124 -2.72 1.38 23.96
N ASP A 125 -2.03 2.50 24.19
CA ASP A 125 -2.62 3.78 24.61
C ASP A 125 -2.52 4.89 23.55
N TYR A 126 -2.01 4.57 22.35
CA TYR A 126 -1.84 5.47 21.23
C TYR A 126 -2.65 5.04 20.00
N GLY A 127 -2.67 5.88 18.95
CA GLY A 127 -3.45 5.66 17.74
C GLY A 127 -4.95 5.77 17.95
N LYS A 128 -5.69 6.04 16.90
CA LYS A 128 -7.12 6.29 17.01
C LYS A 128 -7.92 5.71 15.84
N TRP A 129 -9.23 5.68 16.05
CA TRP A 129 -10.24 5.42 15.03
C TRP A 129 -10.40 6.65 14.13
N TYR A 130 -10.42 6.44 12.81
CA TYR A 130 -10.70 7.51 11.84
C TYR A 130 -12.08 7.35 11.19
N ASN A 131 -12.38 6.17 10.69
CA ASN A 131 -13.66 5.83 10.09
C ASN A 131 -13.82 4.30 10.04
N ASP A 132 -14.96 3.81 9.49
CA ASP A 132 -15.27 2.38 9.43
C ASP A 132 -14.30 1.56 8.57
N LYS A 133 -13.57 2.20 7.65
CA LYS A 133 -12.53 1.57 6.83
C LYS A 133 -11.17 1.61 7.50
N VAL A 134 -10.74 2.78 7.95
CA VAL A 134 -9.46 2.97 8.64
C VAL A 134 -9.74 2.98 10.14
N VAL A 135 -9.72 1.77 10.71
CA VAL A 135 -10.14 1.56 12.11
C VAL A 135 -9.06 1.91 13.11
N PHE A 136 -7.81 1.95 12.68
CA PHE A 136 -6.68 2.37 13.51
C PHE A 136 -5.62 3.01 12.63
N ALA A 137 -5.05 4.13 13.09
CA ALA A 137 -3.78 4.60 12.55
C ALA A 137 -2.98 5.38 13.59
N TYR A 138 -1.65 5.38 13.39
CA TYR A 138 -0.68 6.08 14.22
C TYR A 138 0.59 6.39 13.43
N ASP A 139 1.19 7.53 13.71
CA ASP A 139 2.49 7.94 13.17
C ASP A 139 3.59 7.55 14.16
N TYR A 140 4.32 6.48 13.84
CA TYR A 140 5.45 6.03 14.64
C TYR A 140 6.71 6.84 14.40
N MET A 141 6.80 7.59 13.30
CA MET A 141 7.96 8.42 12.99
C MET A 141 7.98 9.67 13.87
N ASP A 142 6.85 10.35 14.00
CA ASP A 142 6.72 11.60 14.77
C ASP A 142 6.10 11.38 16.17
N GLY A 143 5.54 10.19 16.43
CA GLY A 143 4.94 9.83 17.70
C GLY A 143 3.60 10.51 17.94
N ASP A 144 2.81 10.73 16.88
CA ASP A 144 1.51 11.40 16.95
C ASP A 144 0.44 10.74 16.07
N ASP A 145 -0.73 11.37 15.96
CA ASP A 145 -1.84 10.86 15.14
C ASP A 145 -1.88 11.45 13.71
N ASN A 146 -0.87 12.20 13.28
CA ASN A 146 -0.86 12.83 11.97
C ASN A 146 -0.22 11.93 10.91
N ILE A 147 -1.00 11.01 10.38
CA ILE A 147 -0.54 10.02 9.40
C ILE A 147 -0.59 10.51 7.96
N LYS A 148 -0.82 11.81 7.70
CA LYS A 148 -0.80 12.34 6.35
C LYS A 148 0.58 12.22 5.76
N GLU A 149 0.61 11.94 4.46
CA GLU A 149 1.85 11.97 3.70
C GLU A 149 2.52 13.34 3.83
N LYS A 150 3.82 13.29 4.06
CA LYS A 150 4.70 14.44 3.96
C LYS A 150 5.48 14.32 2.65
N ASP A 151 5.83 15.44 2.06
CA ASP A 151 6.70 15.51 0.88
C ASP A 151 6.15 14.87 -0.42
N HIS A 152 4.82 14.83 -0.59
CA HIS A 152 4.17 14.28 -1.80
C HIS A 152 4.46 12.80 -2.08
N ASP A 153 4.85 12.03 -1.09
CA ASP A 153 4.99 10.59 -1.21
C ASP A 153 3.61 9.92 -1.12
N SER A 154 3.12 9.40 -2.25
CA SER A 154 1.83 8.71 -2.33
C SER A 154 1.95 7.17 -2.20
N HIS A 155 3.10 6.65 -1.79
CA HIS A 155 3.35 5.22 -1.78
C HIS A 155 2.39 4.48 -0.83
N GLY A 156 2.25 4.92 0.41
CA GLY A 156 1.33 4.32 1.38
C GLY A 156 -0.13 4.33 0.92
N MET A 157 -0.55 5.41 0.25
CA MET A 157 -1.88 5.50 -0.36
C MET A 157 -2.05 4.47 -1.49
N HIS A 158 -1.07 4.33 -2.39
CA HIS A 158 -1.09 3.34 -3.46
C HIS A 158 -1.15 1.91 -2.94
N VAL A 159 -0.28 1.55 -2.00
CA VAL A 159 -0.24 0.21 -1.38
C VAL A 159 -1.58 -0.12 -0.71
N THR A 160 -2.11 0.81 0.07
CA THR A 160 -3.41 0.63 0.75
C THR A 160 -4.55 0.49 -0.27
N GLY A 161 -4.54 1.30 -1.33
CA GLY A 161 -5.53 1.24 -2.42
C GLY A 161 -5.50 -0.09 -3.17
N ILE A 162 -4.31 -0.58 -3.53
CA ILE A 162 -4.14 -1.90 -4.19
C ILE A 162 -4.62 -3.04 -3.29
N ALA A 163 -4.36 -2.96 -2.00
CA ALA A 163 -4.78 -3.99 -1.06
C ALA A 163 -6.29 -3.95 -0.77
N THR A 164 -6.86 -2.76 -0.52
CA THR A 164 -8.18 -2.62 0.11
C THR A 164 -9.10 -1.58 -0.51
N GLY A 165 -8.73 -0.92 -1.60
CA GLY A 165 -9.54 0.12 -2.24
C GLY A 165 -10.94 -0.36 -2.58
N ASN A 166 -11.96 0.45 -2.28
CA ASN A 166 -13.38 0.14 -2.52
C ASN A 166 -14.13 1.40 -3.02
N PRO A 167 -13.96 1.79 -4.29
CA PRO A 167 -14.55 2.99 -4.84
C PRO A 167 -16.08 2.89 -4.92
N ASP A 168 -16.76 4.03 -4.81
CA ASP A 168 -18.19 4.11 -5.14
C ASP A 168 -18.37 4.16 -6.66
N LYS A 169 -18.96 3.12 -7.23
CA LYS A 169 -19.26 3.05 -8.67
C LYS A 169 -20.13 4.20 -9.18
N LYS A 170 -20.80 4.91 -8.30
CA LYS A 170 -21.64 6.07 -8.65
C LYS A 170 -20.82 7.36 -8.81
N ALA A 171 -19.57 7.39 -8.41
CA ALA A 171 -18.71 8.57 -8.49
C ALA A 171 -18.16 8.87 -9.90
N GLY A 172 -18.40 8.07 -10.88
CA GLY A 172 -18.75 8.45 -12.25
C GLY A 172 -17.65 8.69 -13.28
N ASP A 173 -16.35 8.61 -13.03
CA ASP A 173 -15.33 8.93 -14.06
C ASP A 173 -14.49 7.76 -14.60
N GLY A 174 -14.79 6.55 -14.18
CA GLY A 174 -14.14 5.34 -14.72
C GLY A 174 -12.73 5.04 -14.21
N ASN A 175 -12.10 5.90 -13.43
CA ASN A 175 -10.77 5.71 -12.86
C ASN A 175 -10.86 5.11 -11.45
N TYR A 176 -11.24 3.85 -11.35
CA TYR A 176 -11.40 3.18 -10.05
C TYR A 176 -10.19 2.32 -9.69
N VAL A 177 -9.73 2.46 -8.45
CA VAL A 177 -8.78 1.52 -7.84
C VAL A 177 -9.57 0.53 -6.98
N TYR A 178 -9.78 -0.69 -7.51
CA TYR A 178 -10.31 -1.79 -6.71
C TYR A 178 -9.14 -2.55 -6.09
N GLY A 179 -9.13 -2.62 -4.77
CA GLY A 179 -8.20 -3.46 -4.02
C GLY A 179 -8.57 -4.93 -4.09
N VAL A 180 -7.63 -5.79 -3.71
CA VAL A 180 -7.83 -7.25 -3.66
C VAL A 180 -8.92 -7.62 -2.64
N ALA A 181 -8.92 -6.96 -1.48
CA ALA A 181 -9.86 -7.16 -0.38
C ALA A 181 -10.64 -5.87 -0.07
N PRO A 182 -11.59 -5.47 -0.95
CA PRO A 182 -12.24 -4.15 -0.86
C PRO A 182 -13.08 -3.95 0.41
N GLU A 183 -13.55 -5.02 1.03
CA GLU A 183 -14.35 -4.98 2.27
C GLU A 183 -13.52 -5.22 3.55
N ALA A 184 -12.19 -5.39 3.44
CA ALA A 184 -11.30 -5.42 4.60
C ALA A 184 -11.16 -4.02 5.22
N GLN A 185 -11.05 -3.98 6.54
CA GLN A 185 -10.65 -2.78 7.29
C GLN A 185 -9.14 -2.59 7.25
N VAL A 186 -8.67 -1.40 7.60
CA VAL A 186 -7.25 -1.01 7.55
C VAL A 186 -6.77 -0.59 8.93
N MET A 187 -5.60 -1.08 9.32
CA MET A 187 -4.73 -0.48 10.32
C MET A 187 -3.54 0.14 9.60
N PHE A 188 -3.25 1.40 9.83
CA PHE A 188 -2.14 2.09 9.17
C PHE A 188 -1.11 2.58 10.18
N MET A 189 0.15 2.23 9.96
CA MET A 189 1.30 2.66 10.75
C MET A 189 2.23 3.46 9.83
N ARG A 190 2.32 4.77 10.08
CA ARG A 190 3.29 5.61 9.40
C ARG A 190 4.68 5.44 10.02
N VAL A 191 5.69 5.20 9.16
CA VAL A 191 7.10 5.01 9.52
C VAL A 191 8.01 5.81 8.60
#